data_a05ccdc8156e56c31f89942c68a2fa1e
#
_entry.id   a05ccdc8156e56c31f89942c68a2fa1e
#
_cell.length_a   1.000
_cell.length_b   1.000
_cell.length_c   1.000
_cell.angle_alpha   90.00
_cell.angle_beta   90.00
_cell.angle_gamma   90.00
#
_symmetry.space_group_name_H-M   'P 1'
#
loop_
_entity.id
_entity.type
_entity.pdbx_description
1 polymer ?
#
loop_
_entity_poly.entity_id
_entity_poly.type
_entity_poly.pdbx_seq_one_letter_code
_entity_poly.pdbx_strand_id
1 'polypeptide(L)'
;RTPNGLELTDVGQQFYITAMKTESLWKNFTSNLMAPDSLKEGNISFGITFQLGMRVLPDLLIKFNQQFPKMNCYVYDKRHVELEKSLLSGELDLAVTHIQKTQKKPALSYDCFLKDPMVVIASPQRKLSQESGVIIWKNEKPVIDVRALKNEKFIYPKKDNQCRQIIDALLAQNDILYPDEYLTNNQFQTIQALVSANLGIGIIPRSYVTKAIPIEIFEIPDCFEAFWECCIATRK
;
A
#
# COMPACT_ATOMS: atom_id res chain seq x y z
N ARG A 1 9.63 -13.80 -32.28
CA ARG A 1 8.20 -14.17 -32.22
C ARG A 1 8.08 -15.42 -31.38
N THR A 2 7.29 -15.35 -30.33
CA THR A 2 6.96 -16.49 -29.48
C THR A 2 5.53 -16.96 -29.80
N PRO A 3 5.11 -18.15 -29.40
CA PRO A 3 3.74 -18.63 -29.56
C PRO A 3 2.69 -17.69 -28.93
N ASN A 4 3.10 -16.84 -27.98
CA ASN A 4 2.26 -15.91 -27.27
C ASN A 4 2.35 -14.46 -27.76
N GLY A 5 3.00 -14.20 -28.93
CA GLY A 5 3.10 -12.85 -29.50
C GLY A 5 4.53 -12.37 -29.75
N LEU A 6 4.72 -11.05 -29.70
CA LEU A 6 6.02 -10.39 -29.87
C LEU A 6 6.61 -10.08 -28.48
N GLU A 7 7.83 -10.54 -28.24
CA GLU A 7 8.62 -10.17 -27.07
C GLU A 7 9.85 -9.37 -27.52
N LEU A 8 10.27 -8.41 -26.70
CA LEU A 8 11.48 -7.65 -26.95
C LEU A 8 12.71 -8.52 -26.66
N THR A 9 13.71 -8.44 -27.51
CA THR A 9 15.05 -8.96 -27.22
C THR A 9 15.69 -8.14 -26.11
N ASP A 10 16.79 -8.62 -25.50
CA ASP A 10 17.51 -7.86 -24.45
C ASP A 10 17.93 -6.48 -24.95
N VAL A 11 18.41 -6.38 -26.20
CA VAL A 11 18.75 -5.11 -26.84
C VAL A 11 17.49 -4.26 -27.08
N GLY A 12 16.39 -4.89 -27.51
CA GLY A 12 15.10 -4.24 -27.66
C GLY A 12 14.58 -3.68 -26.36
N GLN A 13 14.74 -4.40 -25.25
CA GLN A 13 14.39 -3.95 -23.91
C GLN A 13 15.21 -2.73 -23.48
N GLN A 14 16.52 -2.75 -23.72
CA GLN A 14 17.40 -1.60 -23.42
C GLN A 14 17.05 -0.38 -24.28
N PHE A 15 16.78 -0.61 -25.57
CA PHE A 15 16.31 0.45 -26.48
C PHE A 15 14.99 1.05 -25.99
N TYR A 16 14.02 0.21 -25.64
CA TYR A 16 12.72 0.66 -25.11
C TYR A 16 12.87 1.52 -23.85
N ILE A 17 13.67 1.07 -22.87
CA ILE A 17 13.95 1.84 -21.65
C ILE A 17 14.60 3.20 -21.98
N THR A 18 15.54 3.20 -22.94
CA THR A 18 16.23 4.44 -23.34
C THR A 18 15.28 5.40 -24.07
N ALA A 19 14.45 4.86 -24.96
CA ALA A 19 13.45 5.64 -25.69
C ALA A 19 12.43 6.29 -24.73
N MET A 20 11.95 5.54 -23.72
CA MET A 20 11.05 6.06 -22.69
C MET A 20 11.69 7.18 -21.87
N LYS A 21 12.99 7.05 -21.51
CA LYS A 21 13.75 8.11 -20.82
C LYS A 21 13.87 9.35 -21.69
N THR A 22 14.18 9.19 -22.97
CA THR A 22 14.32 10.30 -23.92
C THR A 22 12.98 11.02 -24.11
N GLU A 23 11.88 10.29 -24.25
CA GLU A 23 10.54 10.87 -24.33
C GLU A 23 10.19 11.67 -23.06
N SER A 24 10.48 11.11 -21.88
CA SER A 24 10.27 11.80 -20.62
C SER A 24 11.09 13.09 -20.50
N LEU A 25 12.38 13.04 -20.89
CA LEU A 25 13.24 14.22 -20.91
C LEU A 25 12.71 15.29 -21.87
N TRP A 26 12.23 14.86 -23.05
CA TRP A 26 11.64 15.77 -24.03
C TRP A 26 10.34 16.40 -23.51
N LYS A 27 9.46 15.64 -22.89
CA LYS A 27 8.24 16.16 -22.26
C LYS A 27 8.57 17.18 -21.16
N ASN A 28 9.54 16.88 -20.30
CA ASN A 28 9.97 17.78 -19.23
C ASN A 28 10.58 19.07 -19.81
N PHE A 29 11.38 18.96 -20.88
CA PHE A 29 11.96 20.12 -21.55
C PHE A 29 10.86 21.00 -22.16
N THR A 30 9.92 20.43 -22.89
CA THR A 30 8.82 21.18 -23.53
C THR A 30 7.88 21.80 -22.49
N SER A 31 7.61 21.13 -21.36
CA SER A 31 6.80 21.70 -20.28
C SER A 31 7.49 22.88 -19.59
N ASN A 32 8.82 22.86 -19.46
CA ASN A 32 9.58 23.96 -18.86
C ASN A 32 9.72 25.18 -19.79
N LEU A 33 9.51 25.00 -21.09
CA LEU A 33 9.52 26.13 -22.06
C LEU A 33 8.19 26.89 -22.08
N MET A 34 7.15 26.37 -21.49
CA MET A 34 5.83 26.98 -21.48
C MET A 34 5.73 27.99 -20.34
N ALA A 35 5.07 29.12 -20.60
CA ALA A 35 4.88 30.18 -19.62
C ALA A 35 4.04 29.72 -18.40
N PRO A 36 4.09 30.39 -17.22
CA PRO A 36 3.42 29.97 -15.97
C PRO A 36 1.94 29.66 -16.09
N ASP A 37 1.22 30.29 -17.02
CA ASP A 37 -0.19 30.01 -17.27
C ASP A 37 -0.45 28.68 -18.01
N SER A 38 0.56 28.16 -18.73
CA SER A 38 0.47 26.88 -19.44
C SER A 38 0.73 25.65 -18.54
N LEU A 39 1.23 25.86 -17.30
CA LEU A 39 1.31 24.79 -16.28
C LEU A 39 -0.05 24.21 -15.87
N LYS A 40 -1.15 24.83 -16.32
CA LYS A 40 -2.52 24.33 -16.11
C LYS A 40 -3.03 23.43 -17.23
N GLU A 41 -2.24 23.23 -18.28
CA GLU A 41 -2.55 22.37 -19.42
C GLU A 41 -1.43 21.36 -19.63
N GLY A 42 -1.78 20.13 -19.97
CA GLY A 42 -0.79 19.08 -20.23
C GLY A 42 -1.23 17.70 -19.80
N ASN A 43 -0.26 16.85 -19.60
CA ASN A 43 -0.48 15.46 -19.18
C ASN A 43 0.31 15.17 -17.92
N ILE A 44 -0.29 14.47 -16.98
CA ILE A 44 0.39 13.91 -15.82
C ILE A 44 0.14 12.39 -15.77
N SER A 45 1.21 11.62 -15.60
CA SER A 45 1.15 10.18 -15.42
C SER A 45 1.50 9.81 -13.99
N PHE A 46 0.58 9.20 -13.26
CA PHE A 46 0.89 8.73 -11.93
C PHE A 46 0.47 7.28 -11.68
N GLY A 47 1.27 6.63 -10.87
CA GLY A 47 1.03 5.27 -10.45
C GLY A 47 0.43 5.19 -9.06
N ILE A 48 -0.39 4.17 -8.83
CA ILE A 48 -0.95 3.89 -7.52
C ILE A 48 -1.15 2.39 -7.38
N THR A 49 -1.06 1.86 -6.15
CA THR A 49 -1.43 0.46 -5.93
C THR A 49 -2.95 0.31 -5.90
N PHE A 50 -3.46 -0.82 -6.41
CA PHE A 50 -4.89 -1.07 -6.59
C PHE A 50 -5.74 -0.72 -5.35
N GLN A 51 -5.39 -1.26 -4.20
CA GLN A 51 -6.17 -1.05 -2.98
C GLN A 51 -6.16 0.41 -2.51
N LEU A 52 -5.02 1.08 -2.65
CA LEU A 52 -4.90 2.51 -2.33
C LEU A 52 -5.70 3.34 -3.33
N GLY A 53 -5.64 2.97 -4.61
CA GLY A 53 -6.39 3.62 -5.69
C GLY A 53 -7.90 3.60 -5.44
N MET A 54 -8.48 2.47 -5.13
CA MET A 54 -9.92 2.37 -4.80
C MET A 54 -10.37 3.36 -3.73
N ARG A 55 -9.47 3.71 -2.82
CA ARG A 55 -9.77 4.53 -1.67
C ARG A 55 -9.49 6.02 -1.88
N VAL A 56 -8.42 6.33 -2.61
CA VAL A 56 -7.88 7.70 -2.70
C VAL A 56 -8.25 8.38 -4.02
N LEU A 57 -8.35 7.62 -5.12
CA LEU A 57 -8.54 8.18 -6.45
C LEU A 57 -9.81 9.03 -6.60
N PRO A 58 -10.99 8.63 -6.10
CA PRO A 58 -12.20 9.43 -6.32
C PRO A 58 -12.03 10.86 -5.78
N ASP A 59 -11.63 11.01 -4.52
CA ASP A 59 -11.47 12.32 -3.89
C ASP A 59 -10.29 13.11 -4.50
N LEU A 60 -9.19 12.41 -4.81
CA LEU A 60 -8.01 13.02 -5.42
C LEU A 60 -8.34 13.60 -6.79
N LEU A 61 -8.99 12.81 -7.67
CA LEU A 61 -9.28 13.24 -9.03
C LEU A 61 -10.35 14.33 -9.09
N ILE A 62 -11.34 14.31 -8.20
CA ILE A 62 -12.31 15.40 -8.09
C ILE A 62 -11.59 16.72 -7.80
N LYS A 63 -10.73 16.74 -6.77
CA LYS A 63 -9.96 17.95 -6.41
C LYS A 63 -8.97 18.36 -7.50
N PHE A 64 -8.30 17.38 -8.10
CA PHE A 64 -7.35 17.62 -9.18
C PHE A 64 -8.04 18.28 -10.38
N ASN A 65 -9.15 17.75 -10.86
CA ASN A 65 -9.91 18.30 -11.98
C ASN A 65 -10.47 19.71 -11.70
N GLN A 66 -10.88 19.99 -10.46
CA GLN A 66 -11.31 21.33 -10.06
C GLN A 66 -10.17 22.35 -10.16
N GLN A 67 -8.95 21.95 -9.78
CA GLN A 67 -7.79 22.84 -9.76
C GLN A 67 -7.10 22.92 -11.13
N PHE A 68 -7.09 21.83 -11.89
CA PHE A 68 -6.40 21.68 -13.17
C PHE A 68 -7.33 21.11 -14.26
N PRO A 69 -8.40 21.83 -14.66
CA PRO A 69 -9.44 21.31 -15.54
C PRO A 69 -8.97 20.99 -16.97
N LYS A 70 -7.82 21.52 -17.38
CA LYS A 70 -7.23 21.29 -18.71
C LYS A 70 -6.08 20.28 -18.71
N MET A 71 -5.76 19.67 -17.56
CA MET A 71 -4.75 18.63 -17.47
C MET A 71 -5.37 17.25 -17.65
N ASN A 72 -4.78 16.44 -18.52
CA ASN A 72 -5.12 15.02 -18.63
C ASN A 72 -4.35 14.24 -17.56
N CYS A 73 -5.08 13.38 -16.84
CA CYS A 73 -4.52 12.55 -15.79
C CYS A 73 -4.54 11.08 -16.22
N TYR A 74 -3.36 10.49 -16.38
CA TYR A 74 -3.20 9.07 -16.69
C TYR A 74 -2.84 8.30 -15.42
N VAL A 75 -3.73 7.42 -14.98
CA VAL A 75 -3.56 6.65 -13.76
C VAL A 75 -3.18 5.22 -14.10
N TYR A 76 -2.11 4.72 -13.49
CA TYR A 76 -1.59 3.37 -13.70
C TYR A 76 -1.66 2.58 -12.39
N ASP A 77 -2.43 1.50 -12.41
CA ASP A 77 -2.45 0.54 -11.31
C ASP A 77 -1.29 -0.45 -11.47
N LYS A 78 -0.34 -0.36 -10.55
CA LYS A 78 0.86 -1.21 -10.54
C LYS A 78 1.23 -1.63 -9.12
N ARG A 79 1.95 -2.76 -8.99
CA ARG A 79 2.52 -3.15 -7.70
C ARG A 79 3.65 -2.20 -7.31
N HIS A 80 3.91 -2.08 -6.01
CA HIS A 80 4.93 -1.16 -5.47
C HIS A 80 6.28 -1.24 -6.21
N VAL A 81 6.80 -2.44 -6.43
CA VAL A 81 8.10 -2.64 -7.13
C VAL A 81 8.04 -2.14 -8.58
N GLU A 82 6.90 -2.27 -9.24
CA GLU A 82 6.69 -1.80 -10.61
C GLU A 82 6.53 -0.28 -10.66
N LEU A 83 5.85 0.32 -9.65
CA LEU A 83 5.76 1.77 -9.49
C LEU A 83 7.14 2.41 -9.38
N GLU A 84 8.02 1.86 -8.54
CA GLU A 84 9.38 2.36 -8.39
C GLU A 84 10.20 2.24 -9.70
N LYS A 85 10.08 1.11 -10.42
CA LYS A 85 10.73 0.95 -11.72
C LYS A 85 10.23 1.96 -12.73
N SER A 86 8.91 2.16 -12.80
CA SER A 86 8.28 3.12 -13.73
C SER A 86 8.64 4.57 -13.40
N LEU A 87 8.79 4.92 -12.11
CA LEU A 87 9.33 6.22 -11.72
C LEU A 87 10.79 6.39 -12.20
N LEU A 88 11.65 5.40 -11.94
CA LEU A 88 13.07 5.45 -12.32
C LEU A 88 13.28 5.49 -13.83
N SER A 89 12.43 4.83 -14.60
CA SER A 89 12.47 4.88 -16.08
C SER A 89 11.89 6.17 -16.66
N GLY A 90 11.11 6.93 -15.87
CA GLY A 90 10.40 8.12 -16.35
C GLY A 90 9.08 7.85 -17.05
N GLU A 91 8.57 6.63 -16.97
CA GLU A 91 7.22 6.28 -17.41
C GLU A 91 6.14 6.96 -16.55
N LEU A 92 6.43 7.16 -15.27
CA LEU A 92 5.56 7.86 -14.33
C LEU A 92 6.23 9.15 -13.83
N ASP A 93 5.43 10.20 -13.67
CA ASP A 93 5.86 11.46 -13.07
C ASP A 93 5.90 11.35 -11.54
N LEU A 94 4.89 10.69 -10.96
CA LEU A 94 4.80 10.42 -9.53
C LEU A 94 4.10 9.07 -9.25
N ALA A 95 4.25 8.59 -8.03
CA ALA A 95 3.50 7.44 -7.55
C ALA A 95 2.99 7.67 -6.12
N VAL A 96 1.76 7.22 -5.86
CA VAL A 96 1.21 7.16 -4.50
C VAL A 96 1.29 5.71 -4.02
N THR A 97 2.04 5.51 -2.97
CA THR A 97 2.34 4.15 -2.50
C THR A 97 2.53 4.12 -0.99
N HIS A 98 2.49 2.92 -0.43
CA HIS A 98 2.95 2.69 0.94
C HIS A 98 4.41 2.29 0.93
N ILE A 99 5.14 2.70 1.96
CA ILE A 99 6.55 2.34 2.11
C ILE A 99 6.92 2.17 3.58
N GLN A 100 7.88 1.30 3.83
CA GLN A 100 8.59 1.24 5.11
C GLN A 100 9.84 2.11 5.05
N LYS A 101 10.21 2.71 6.17
CA LYS A 101 11.37 3.60 6.28
C LYS A 101 12.66 2.97 5.74
N THR A 102 12.84 1.66 5.96
CA THR A 102 14.01 0.86 5.54
C THR A 102 14.05 0.55 4.05
N GLN A 103 12.96 0.79 3.31
CA GLN A 103 12.82 0.41 1.89
C GLN A 103 12.99 1.59 0.94
N LYS A 104 13.21 2.81 1.45
CA LYS A 104 13.35 4.01 0.65
C LYS A 104 14.58 3.94 -0.26
N LYS A 105 14.39 4.11 -1.57
CA LYS A 105 15.48 4.11 -2.56
C LYS A 105 16.16 5.47 -2.64
N PRO A 106 17.51 5.54 -2.66
CA PRO A 106 18.24 6.81 -2.73
C PRO A 106 17.91 7.70 -3.94
N ALA A 107 17.57 7.09 -5.08
CA ALA A 107 17.25 7.78 -6.33
C ALA A 107 15.82 8.35 -6.38
N LEU A 108 14.98 8.05 -5.38
CA LEU A 108 13.62 8.55 -5.27
C LEU A 108 13.49 9.47 -4.06
N SER A 109 12.61 10.45 -4.18
CA SER A 109 12.12 11.28 -3.09
C SER A 109 10.79 10.73 -2.59
N TYR A 110 10.57 10.74 -1.28
CA TYR A 110 9.33 10.25 -0.66
C TYR A 110 8.80 11.32 0.29
N ASP A 111 7.69 11.90 -0.08
CA ASP A 111 6.93 12.83 0.77
C ASP A 111 5.81 12.04 1.46
N CYS A 112 6.05 11.68 2.73
CA CYS A 112 5.15 10.82 3.49
C CYS A 112 4.18 11.68 4.31
N PHE A 113 2.91 11.52 4.06
CA PHE A 113 1.84 12.38 4.60
C PHE A 113 0.90 11.66 5.58
N LEU A 114 0.95 10.33 5.66
CA LEU A 114 0.09 9.56 6.54
C LEU A 114 0.82 8.34 7.09
N LYS A 115 0.74 8.12 8.40
CA LYS A 115 1.05 6.85 9.06
C LYS A 115 -0.24 6.08 9.25
N ASP A 116 -0.29 4.85 8.76
CA ASP A 116 -1.45 3.97 8.85
C ASP A 116 -1.10 2.78 9.75
N PRO A 117 -1.55 2.77 11.00
CA PRO A 117 -1.21 1.72 11.95
C PRO A 117 -1.87 0.39 11.58
N MET A 118 -1.20 -0.71 11.89
CA MET A 118 -1.79 -2.04 11.84
C MET A 118 -2.73 -2.22 13.02
N VAL A 119 -3.80 -2.97 12.78
CA VAL A 119 -4.76 -3.39 13.80
C VAL A 119 -5.02 -4.89 13.69
N VAL A 120 -5.28 -5.53 14.82
CA VAL A 120 -5.77 -6.89 14.84
C VAL A 120 -7.28 -6.85 14.63
N ILE A 121 -7.77 -7.73 13.79
CA ILE A 121 -9.21 -7.92 13.54
C ILE A 121 -9.61 -9.35 13.88
N ALA A 122 -10.76 -9.50 14.54
CA ALA A 122 -11.31 -10.79 14.91
C ALA A 122 -12.84 -10.84 14.71
N SER A 123 -13.38 -12.03 14.60
CA SER A 123 -14.84 -12.22 14.64
C SER A 123 -15.39 -11.91 16.03
N PRO A 124 -16.54 -11.24 16.16
CA PRO A 124 -17.22 -11.08 17.45
C PRO A 124 -17.53 -12.43 18.12
N GLN A 125 -17.67 -13.50 17.33
CA GLN A 125 -17.92 -14.86 17.85
C GLN A 125 -16.70 -15.45 18.59
N ARG A 126 -15.48 -14.90 18.34
CA ARG A 126 -14.25 -15.37 18.98
C ARG A 126 -14.10 -14.89 20.42
N LYS A 127 -14.84 -13.86 20.79
CA LYS A 127 -14.91 -13.30 22.15
C LYS A 127 -13.56 -12.91 22.76
N LEU A 128 -12.58 -12.52 21.94
CA LEU A 128 -11.27 -12.07 22.40
C LEU A 128 -11.39 -10.91 23.41
N SER A 129 -12.35 -10.03 23.22
CA SER A 129 -12.65 -8.92 24.15
C SER A 129 -13.07 -9.36 25.56
N GLN A 130 -13.49 -10.62 25.73
CA GLN A 130 -13.93 -11.19 27.01
C GLN A 130 -12.83 -12.00 27.72
N GLU A 131 -11.71 -12.28 27.07
CA GLU A 131 -10.60 -13.03 27.64
C GLU A 131 -9.80 -12.14 28.61
N SER A 132 -9.62 -12.61 29.85
CA SER A 132 -8.91 -11.87 30.88
C SER A 132 -7.41 -11.71 30.51
N GLY A 133 -6.93 -10.46 30.55
CA GLY A 133 -5.53 -10.14 30.29
C GLY A 133 -5.14 -10.05 28.81
N VAL A 134 -6.05 -10.36 27.89
CA VAL A 134 -5.78 -10.27 26.42
C VAL A 134 -5.97 -8.84 25.93
N ILE A 135 -6.96 -8.13 26.46
CA ILE A 135 -7.32 -6.76 26.07
C ILE A 135 -7.15 -5.81 27.24
N ILE A 136 -6.46 -4.71 26.95
CA ILE A 136 -6.32 -3.57 27.89
C ILE A 136 -7.04 -2.38 27.27
N TRP A 137 -7.94 -1.75 28.00
CA TRP A 137 -8.62 -0.54 27.51
C TRP A 137 -7.75 0.68 27.75
N LYS A 138 -7.38 1.39 26.69
CA LYS A 138 -6.60 2.64 26.76
C LYS A 138 -7.33 3.71 25.95
N ASN A 139 -7.69 4.82 26.59
CA ASN A 139 -8.43 5.92 25.94
C ASN A 139 -9.67 5.41 25.18
N GLU A 140 -10.49 4.58 25.82
CA GLU A 140 -11.70 3.97 25.24
C GLU A 140 -11.47 3.05 24.03
N LYS A 141 -10.22 2.69 23.74
CA LYS A 141 -9.87 1.77 22.67
C LYS A 141 -9.35 0.46 23.24
N PRO A 142 -9.78 -0.68 22.69
CA PRO A 142 -9.27 -1.99 23.08
C PRO A 142 -7.88 -2.19 22.48
N VAL A 143 -6.87 -2.29 23.33
CA VAL A 143 -5.48 -2.57 22.96
C VAL A 143 -5.19 -4.02 23.26
N ILE A 144 -4.69 -4.78 22.29
CA ILE A 144 -4.43 -6.22 22.45
C ILE A 144 -3.01 -6.48 22.94
N ASP A 145 -2.86 -7.45 23.86
CA ASP A 145 -1.56 -8.07 24.11
C ASP A 145 -1.24 -9.02 22.94
N VAL A 146 -0.31 -8.63 22.08
CA VAL A 146 0.05 -9.39 20.87
C VAL A 146 0.49 -10.82 21.21
N ARG A 147 1.11 -11.04 22.39
CA ARG A 147 1.55 -12.38 22.84
C ARG A 147 0.41 -13.36 23.03
N ALA A 148 -0.79 -12.85 23.32
CA ALA A 148 -1.99 -13.68 23.45
C ALA A 148 -2.42 -14.32 22.13
N LEU A 149 -1.92 -13.81 21.00
CA LEU A 149 -2.24 -14.33 19.66
C LEU A 149 -1.44 -15.59 19.28
N LYS A 150 -0.56 -16.10 20.15
CA LYS A 150 0.37 -17.19 19.84
C LYS A 150 -0.32 -18.47 19.29
N ASN A 151 -1.51 -18.79 19.79
CA ASN A 151 -2.23 -19.98 19.42
C ASN A 151 -3.35 -19.72 18.39
N GLU A 152 -3.41 -18.53 17.86
CA GLU A 152 -4.43 -18.13 16.92
C GLU A 152 -4.10 -18.60 15.49
N LYS A 153 -5.15 -18.92 14.72
CA LYS A 153 -5.05 -19.12 13.28
C LYS A 153 -5.05 -17.76 12.58
N PHE A 154 -4.04 -17.54 11.75
CA PHE A 154 -3.91 -16.27 11.06
C PHE A 154 -4.37 -16.34 9.60
N ILE A 155 -5.03 -15.28 9.17
CA ILE A 155 -5.34 -14.99 7.77
C ILE A 155 -4.46 -13.81 7.35
N TYR A 156 -3.44 -14.09 6.54
CA TYR A 156 -2.36 -13.17 6.25
C TYR A 156 -2.45 -12.52 4.86
N PRO A 157 -1.86 -11.33 4.67
CA PRO A 157 -1.37 -10.93 3.37
C PRO A 157 -0.29 -11.90 2.87
N LYS A 158 -0.18 -12.10 1.55
CA LYS A 158 0.87 -12.93 0.94
C LYS A 158 2.26 -12.35 1.23
N LYS A 159 3.30 -13.17 1.13
CA LYS A 159 4.70 -12.80 1.43
C LYS A 159 5.26 -11.67 0.56
N ASP A 160 4.73 -11.49 -0.65
CA ASP A 160 5.08 -10.39 -1.57
C ASP A 160 4.40 -9.05 -1.23
N ASN A 161 3.50 -9.03 -0.24
CA ASN A 161 2.86 -7.82 0.26
C ASN A 161 3.73 -7.14 1.33
N GLN A 162 3.96 -5.85 1.20
CA GLN A 162 4.76 -5.09 2.18
C GLN A 162 4.17 -5.11 3.60
N CYS A 163 2.84 -5.15 3.71
CA CYS A 163 2.16 -5.27 5.00
C CYS A 163 2.59 -6.54 5.75
N ARG A 164 2.85 -7.65 5.03
CA ARG A 164 3.29 -8.91 5.63
C ARG A 164 4.62 -8.77 6.38
N GLN A 165 5.57 -8.00 5.89
CA GLN A 165 6.85 -7.80 6.57
C GLN A 165 6.69 -7.09 7.91
N ILE A 166 5.75 -6.13 7.99
CA ILE A 166 5.42 -5.44 9.25
C ILE A 166 4.81 -6.42 10.25
N ILE A 167 3.90 -7.27 9.78
CA ILE A 167 3.22 -8.28 10.62
C ILE A 167 4.23 -9.31 11.13
N ASP A 168 5.09 -9.83 10.26
CA ASP A 168 6.11 -10.82 10.64
C ASP A 168 7.08 -10.23 11.68
N ALA A 169 7.50 -8.97 11.52
CA ALA A 169 8.35 -8.29 12.48
C ALA A 169 7.64 -8.09 13.83
N LEU A 170 6.37 -7.68 13.82
CA LEU A 170 5.55 -7.53 15.02
C LEU A 170 5.43 -8.85 15.79
N LEU A 171 5.12 -9.94 15.09
CA LEU A 171 4.95 -11.24 15.71
C LEU A 171 6.26 -11.78 16.27
N ALA A 172 7.38 -11.60 15.54
CA ALA A 172 8.71 -11.99 16.00
C ALA A 172 9.14 -11.22 17.27
N GLN A 173 8.83 -9.92 17.37
CA GLN A 173 9.07 -9.11 18.57
C GLN A 173 8.27 -9.57 19.79
N ASN A 174 7.22 -10.38 19.58
CA ASN A 174 6.36 -10.93 20.62
C ASN A 174 6.53 -12.45 20.79
N ASP A 175 7.69 -13.00 20.36
CA ASP A 175 8.03 -14.43 20.46
C ASP A 175 7.07 -15.37 19.71
N ILE A 176 6.38 -14.89 18.70
CA ILE A 176 5.52 -15.68 17.81
C ILE A 176 6.30 -15.94 16.52
N LEU A 177 7.21 -16.92 16.55
CA LEU A 177 8.11 -17.22 15.43
C LEU A 177 7.47 -18.11 14.37
N TYR A 178 6.51 -18.95 14.76
CA TYR A 178 5.85 -19.91 13.88
C TYR A 178 4.31 -19.78 14.00
N PRO A 179 3.75 -18.69 13.51
CA PRO A 179 2.29 -18.51 13.55
C PRO A 179 1.59 -19.55 12.66
N ASP A 180 0.40 -20.00 13.08
CA ASP A 180 -0.45 -20.87 12.25
C ASP A 180 -0.99 -20.07 11.05
N GLU A 181 -0.28 -20.13 9.91
CA GLU A 181 -0.68 -19.49 8.65
C GLU A 181 -1.78 -20.33 7.98
N TYR A 182 -3.03 -20.09 8.37
CA TYR A 182 -4.16 -20.84 7.84
C TYR A 182 -4.51 -20.47 6.40
N LEU A 183 -4.55 -19.17 6.07
CA LEU A 183 -4.91 -18.67 4.75
C LEU A 183 -4.08 -17.41 4.40
N THR A 184 -3.82 -17.24 3.09
CA THR A 184 -3.19 -16.02 2.56
C THR A 184 -4.03 -15.35 1.49
N ASN A 185 -4.20 -14.03 1.57
CA ASN A 185 -4.87 -13.23 0.56
C ASN A 185 -4.37 -11.79 0.57
N ASN A 186 -4.16 -11.19 -0.59
CA ASN A 186 -3.69 -9.79 -0.68
C ASN A 186 -4.83 -8.76 -0.61
N GLN A 187 -6.08 -9.18 -0.70
CA GLN A 187 -7.23 -8.27 -0.63
C GLN A 187 -7.72 -8.15 0.82
N PHE A 188 -7.55 -6.97 1.42
CA PHE A 188 -7.93 -6.75 2.83
C PHE A 188 -9.43 -6.94 3.08
N GLN A 189 -10.29 -6.66 2.10
CA GLN A 189 -11.72 -6.94 2.19
C GLN A 189 -12.00 -8.45 2.28
N THR A 190 -11.27 -9.26 1.52
CA THR A 190 -11.37 -10.72 1.60
C THR A 190 -10.89 -11.23 2.96
N ILE A 191 -9.77 -10.70 3.47
CA ILE A 191 -9.29 -11.04 4.82
C ILE A 191 -10.36 -10.72 5.85
N GLN A 192 -10.97 -9.53 5.82
CA GLN A 192 -12.03 -9.13 6.74
C GLN A 192 -13.24 -10.06 6.66
N ALA A 193 -13.68 -10.43 5.45
CA ALA A 193 -14.81 -11.36 5.27
C ALA A 193 -14.52 -12.75 5.86
N LEU A 194 -13.31 -13.28 5.65
CA LEU A 194 -12.88 -14.56 6.20
C LEU A 194 -12.77 -14.52 7.74
N VAL A 195 -12.25 -13.41 8.29
CA VAL A 195 -12.21 -13.17 9.73
C VAL A 195 -13.61 -13.09 10.31
N SER A 196 -14.52 -12.33 9.67
CA SER A 196 -15.93 -12.25 10.10
C SER A 196 -16.62 -13.60 10.13
N ALA A 197 -16.28 -14.49 9.21
CA ALA A 197 -16.75 -15.88 9.17
C ALA A 197 -16.09 -16.78 10.25
N ASN A 198 -15.29 -16.21 11.16
CA ASN A 198 -14.61 -16.89 12.27
C ASN A 198 -13.59 -17.97 11.83
N LEU A 199 -12.99 -17.80 10.65
CA LEU A 199 -11.97 -18.73 10.13
C LEU A 199 -10.58 -18.51 10.74
N GLY A 200 -10.36 -17.35 11.38
CA GLY A 200 -9.09 -16.96 12.00
C GLY A 200 -9.12 -15.50 12.43
N ILE A 201 -7.97 -14.97 12.79
CA ILE A 201 -7.75 -13.56 13.03
C ILE A 201 -6.92 -12.93 11.88
N GLY A 202 -6.99 -11.62 11.71
CA GLY A 202 -6.20 -10.90 10.73
C GLY A 202 -5.46 -9.73 11.35
N ILE A 203 -4.37 -9.33 10.71
CA ILE A 203 -3.68 -8.07 10.99
C ILE A 203 -3.64 -7.29 9.69
N ILE A 204 -4.27 -6.13 9.67
CA ILE A 204 -4.40 -5.28 8.47
C ILE A 204 -4.21 -3.81 8.83
N PRO A 205 -3.92 -2.93 7.86
CA PRO A 205 -3.85 -1.50 8.14
C PRO A 205 -5.24 -0.98 8.54
N ARG A 206 -5.28 -0.12 9.55
CA ARG A 206 -6.53 0.40 10.11
C ARG A 206 -7.43 1.07 9.08
N SER A 207 -6.83 1.78 8.17
CA SER A 207 -7.54 2.53 7.15
C SER A 207 -8.31 1.65 6.15
N TYR A 208 -8.00 0.36 6.08
CA TYR A 208 -8.71 -0.60 5.21
C TYR A 208 -9.84 -1.34 5.93
N VAL A 209 -10.03 -1.10 7.22
CA VAL A 209 -11.16 -1.68 7.95
C VAL A 209 -12.46 -1.03 7.47
N THR A 210 -13.41 -1.84 7.03
CA THR A 210 -14.75 -1.38 6.65
C THR A 210 -15.78 -1.69 7.73
N LYS A 211 -16.66 -0.74 8.00
CA LYS A 211 -17.78 -0.94 8.93
C LYS A 211 -18.89 -1.86 8.40
N ALA A 212 -18.86 -2.15 7.09
CA ALA A 212 -19.85 -3.02 6.45
C ALA A 212 -19.72 -4.51 6.84
N ILE A 213 -18.55 -4.90 7.38
CA ILE A 213 -18.27 -6.29 7.77
C ILE A 213 -18.20 -6.34 9.30
N PRO A 214 -18.97 -7.22 9.98
CA PRO A 214 -19.00 -7.30 11.44
C PRO A 214 -17.71 -7.95 11.95
N ILE A 215 -16.80 -7.14 12.46
CA ILE A 215 -15.52 -7.54 13.07
C ILE A 215 -15.24 -6.69 14.30
N GLU A 216 -14.54 -7.25 15.28
CA GLU A 216 -13.91 -6.53 16.37
C GLU A 216 -12.53 -6.03 15.92
N ILE A 217 -12.13 -4.86 16.40
CA ILE A 217 -10.88 -4.20 16.05
C ILE A 217 -10.11 -3.93 17.33
N PHE A 218 -8.86 -4.36 17.35
CA PHE A 218 -7.97 -4.17 18.49
C PHE A 218 -6.74 -3.39 18.05
N GLU A 219 -6.42 -2.34 18.79
CA GLU A 219 -5.20 -1.56 18.56
C GLU A 219 -3.98 -2.35 18.98
N ILE A 220 -2.88 -2.18 18.25
CA ILE A 220 -1.56 -2.70 18.59
C ILE A 220 -0.82 -1.61 19.39
N PRO A 221 -0.11 -1.95 20.47
CA PRO A 221 0.67 -0.96 21.22
C PRO A 221 1.66 -0.20 20.34
N ASP A 222 1.72 1.13 20.50
CA ASP A 222 2.58 2.03 19.69
C ASP A 222 4.07 1.69 19.77
N CYS A 223 4.52 1.06 20.87
CA CYS A 223 5.92 0.66 21.06
C CYS A 223 6.44 -0.36 20.02
N PHE A 224 5.55 -1.04 19.30
CA PHE A 224 5.94 -1.99 18.26
C PHE A 224 6.14 -1.33 16.89
N GLU A 225 5.83 -0.04 16.73
CA GLU A 225 5.94 0.69 15.45
C GLU A 225 5.29 -0.05 14.26
N ALA A 226 4.19 -0.78 14.52
CA ALA A 226 3.49 -1.57 13.52
C ALA A 226 2.60 -0.66 12.63
N PHE A 227 3.22 0.06 11.71
CA PHE A 227 2.53 0.92 10.73
C PHE A 227 3.30 0.94 9.41
N TRP A 228 2.65 1.34 8.34
CA TRP A 228 3.31 1.76 7.13
C TRP A 228 3.06 3.24 6.85
N GLU A 229 3.88 3.85 5.99
CA GLU A 229 3.73 5.25 5.60
C GLU A 229 3.12 5.34 4.20
N CYS A 230 2.08 6.14 4.04
CA CYS A 230 1.56 6.50 2.73
C CYS A 230 2.32 7.72 2.22
N CYS A 231 2.93 7.60 1.06
CA CYS A 231 3.85 8.61 0.53
C CYS A 231 3.56 8.88 -0.95
N ILE A 232 3.86 10.12 -1.36
CA ILE A 232 4.06 10.46 -2.76
C ILE A 232 5.54 10.24 -3.06
N ALA A 233 5.82 9.40 -4.05
CA ALA A 233 7.17 9.13 -4.52
C ALA A 233 7.41 9.80 -5.88
N THR A 234 8.56 10.45 -6.04
CA THR A 234 9.01 11.08 -7.29
C THR A 234 10.47 10.78 -7.55
N ARG A 235 10.95 10.97 -8.76
CA ARG A 235 12.38 10.99 -9.03
C ARG A 235 13.02 12.23 -8.38
N LYS A 236 14.27 12.06 -7.93
CA LYS A 236 15.11 13.19 -7.51
C LYS A 236 15.64 13.94 -8.70
#